data_a57a43816287915f798c956fe74f1991
#
_entry.id   a57a43816287915f798c956fe74f1991
#
_cell.length_a   1.000
_cell.length_b   1.000
_cell.length_c   1.000
_cell.angle_alpha   90.00
_cell.angle_beta   90.00
_cell.angle_gamma   90.00
#
_symmetry.space_group_name_H-M   'P 1'
#
loop_
_entity.id
_entity.type
_entity.pdbx_description
1 polymer ?
#
loop_
_entity_poly.entity_id
_entity_poly.type
_entity_poly.pdbx_seq_one_letter_code
_entity_poly.pdbx_strand_id
1 'polypeptide(L)'
;NIVGILPKPFNPKAFREMIDLPSLNPSDLLDGQHLQSKPNLPAITALDVEKAIKNREITLAYQPKVGCVSGALMGFEALARWHHAEHGFVAPDVFIAIAEQNNLIDDLTLLVFEQALPWFSQFCQQQRLNPITAQASQLICSINISALSLRNLTLFNQIEALCELHAVKLHTIMLELTETGAMDDPVASLDILTRLRMKGFQLSIDDFGTGFSSMLQLVRMPFSEVKVDKSFVMTAQQSRESRLVIQAIIELAHSLDMKVIAEGIEDYATLQFLQQQGCDKAQGYFIGRPIPADQIDQWLQQRKLALEQQRLKALESLNIMDTCAEQRFDRITRLAKRMFDVPIALITLLDSERQWFKSKVGVDICETARDHAFCNYTIEQEKSFIINDAAIDPRFSDNPLVVNAPYIRFYAGFPFRAPSGERLGALCLIDSKPRYISEKDSRLLAELALMVEEEIATNQLLCEDHLTGLLNRRGFEYFTNVPEPEL
;
A
#
# COMPACT_ATOMS: atom_id res chain seq x y z
N ASN A 1 14.44 38.12 -26.81
CA ASN A 1 15.23 36.91 -27.00
C ASN A 1 14.99 36.01 -25.75
N ILE A 2 14.34 34.88 -25.92
CA ILE A 2 14.15 33.86 -24.86
C ILE A 2 15.42 33.02 -24.84
N VAL A 3 16.19 33.10 -23.77
CA VAL A 3 17.46 32.37 -23.61
C VAL A 3 17.23 30.92 -23.14
N GLY A 4 16.06 30.63 -22.59
CA GLY A 4 15.63 29.30 -22.16
C GLY A 4 14.33 29.34 -21.34
N ILE A 5 13.73 28.16 -21.12
CA ILE A 5 12.54 27.98 -20.27
C ILE A 5 12.94 27.09 -19.10
N LEU A 6 12.77 27.59 -17.88
CA LEU A 6 12.95 26.82 -16.66
C LEU A 6 11.59 26.28 -16.20
N PRO A 7 11.45 24.97 -16.00
CA PRO A 7 10.24 24.42 -15.40
C PRO A 7 10.12 24.85 -13.93
N LYS A 8 8.91 25.06 -13.44
CA LYS A 8 8.66 25.31 -12.01
C LYS A 8 8.40 23.99 -11.29
N PRO A 9 8.95 23.84 -10.07
CA PRO A 9 9.89 24.70 -9.36
C PRO A 9 11.30 24.60 -9.99
N PHE A 10 12.00 25.71 -10.14
CA PHE A 10 13.32 25.73 -10.76
C PHE A 10 14.45 25.63 -9.73
N ASN A 11 15.45 24.83 -10.06
CA ASN A 11 16.66 24.67 -9.24
C ASN A 11 17.53 25.93 -9.36
N PRO A 12 17.99 26.54 -8.24
CA PRO A 12 18.88 27.69 -8.27
C PRO A 12 20.21 27.47 -9.05
N LYS A 13 20.66 26.21 -9.12
CA LYS A 13 21.84 25.83 -9.91
C LYS A 13 21.58 25.93 -11.40
N ALA A 14 20.44 25.39 -11.87
CA ALA A 14 20.01 25.49 -13.27
C ALA A 14 19.80 26.94 -13.71
N PHE A 15 19.37 27.81 -12.79
CA PHE A 15 19.22 29.23 -13.05
C PHE A 15 20.58 29.93 -13.23
N ARG A 16 21.58 29.62 -12.40
CA ARG A 16 22.96 30.15 -12.55
C ARG A 16 23.59 29.66 -13.85
N GLU A 17 23.49 28.38 -14.17
CA GLU A 17 24.03 27.80 -15.40
C GLU A 17 23.42 28.47 -16.66
N MET A 18 22.17 28.92 -16.59
CA MET A 18 21.48 29.61 -17.68
C MET A 18 21.93 31.09 -17.79
N ILE A 19 22.31 31.77 -16.70
CA ILE A 19 22.81 33.14 -16.69
C ILE A 19 24.29 33.19 -17.14
N ASP A 20 25.06 32.16 -16.76
CA ASP A 20 26.50 32.09 -17.06
C ASP A 20 26.82 31.58 -18.46
N LEU A 21 25.81 31.29 -19.31
CA LEU A 21 26.01 31.00 -20.73
C LEU A 21 26.56 32.26 -21.43
N PRO A 22 27.73 32.19 -22.12
CA PRO A 22 28.27 33.30 -22.85
C PRO A 22 27.25 33.76 -23.90
N SER A 23 27.02 35.06 -23.99
CA SER A 23 26.14 35.67 -25.00
C SER A 23 26.60 35.25 -26.38
N LEU A 24 25.90 34.33 -27.04
CA LEU A 24 26.15 33.94 -28.40
C LEU A 24 25.96 35.16 -29.31
N ASN A 25 27.01 35.51 -30.07
CA ASN A 25 26.92 36.56 -31.07
C ASN A 25 25.90 36.19 -32.15
N PRO A 26 25.11 37.15 -32.67
CA PRO A 26 24.09 36.90 -33.68
C PRO A 26 24.64 36.33 -35.01
N SER A 27 25.96 36.36 -35.21
CA SER A 27 26.64 35.83 -36.41
C SER A 27 26.88 34.32 -36.40
N ASP A 28 26.79 33.66 -35.24
CA ASP A 28 27.05 32.21 -35.11
C ASP A 28 25.80 31.34 -35.35
N LEU A 29 24.69 31.98 -35.72
CA LEU A 29 23.39 31.32 -36.01
C LEU A 29 23.18 30.94 -37.48
N LEU A 30 24.19 31.12 -38.34
CA LEU A 30 24.03 30.91 -39.79
C LEU A 30 24.66 29.63 -40.33
N ASP A 31 25.37 28.83 -39.53
CA ASP A 31 25.86 27.53 -39.99
C ASP A 31 24.90 26.43 -39.58
N GLY A 32 23.97 26.17 -40.50
CA GLY A 32 22.98 25.10 -40.41
C GLY A 32 23.60 23.71 -40.47
N GLN A 33 23.78 23.05 -39.36
CA GLN A 33 23.85 21.59 -39.32
C GLN A 33 22.69 21.03 -38.51
N HIS A 34 21.72 20.51 -39.21
CA HIS A 34 20.76 19.46 -38.93
C HIS A 34 20.46 19.15 -37.44
N LEU A 35 19.75 20.03 -36.75
CA LEU A 35 18.71 19.60 -35.84
C LEU A 35 17.49 19.26 -36.69
N GLN A 36 17.25 17.99 -36.94
CA GLN A 36 15.98 17.55 -37.51
C GLN A 36 14.87 18.12 -36.62
N SER A 37 14.26 19.22 -37.06
CA SER A 37 13.01 19.70 -36.49
C SER A 37 12.01 18.58 -36.62
N LYS A 38 11.56 18.03 -35.42
CA LYS A 38 10.34 17.24 -35.40
C LYS A 38 9.30 18.05 -36.21
N PRO A 39 8.55 17.42 -37.12
CA PRO A 39 7.51 18.12 -37.84
C PRO A 39 6.61 18.81 -36.80
N ASN A 40 6.24 20.09 -37.09
CA ASN A 40 5.23 20.79 -36.28
C ASN A 40 3.90 20.04 -36.47
N LEU A 41 3.69 19.01 -35.66
CA LEU A 41 2.40 18.32 -35.60
C LEU A 41 1.37 19.32 -35.08
N PRO A 42 0.20 19.42 -35.70
CA PRO A 42 -0.88 20.28 -35.23
C PRO A 42 -1.21 19.91 -33.78
N ALA A 43 -1.56 20.88 -32.95
CA ALA A 43 -1.93 20.63 -31.56
C ALA A 43 -3.14 19.67 -31.51
N ILE A 44 -3.17 18.79 -30.48
CA ILE A 44 -4.32 17.92 -30.19
C ILE A 44 -5.58 18.78 -30.09
N THR A 45 -6.65 18.38 -30.76
CA THR A 45 -7.92 19.11 -30.84
C THR A 45 -9.02 18.39 -30.06
N ALA A 46 -10.13 19.08 -29.80
CA ALA A 46 -11.34 18.47 -29.21
C ALA A 46 -11.90 17.30 -30.05
N LEU A 47 -11.80 17.44 -31.41
CA LEU A 47 -12.24 16.37 -32.31
C LEU A 47 -11.38 15.10 -32.18
N ASP A 48 -10.09 15.25 -31.94
CA ASP A 48 -9.19 14.12 -31.73
C ASP A 48 -9.53 13.40 -30.42
N VAL A 49 -9.81 14.16 -29.34
CA VAL A 49 -10.26 13.59 -28.05
C VAL A 49 -11.62 12.90 -28.22
N GLU A 50 -12.58 13.51 -28.90
CA GLU A 50 -13.90 12.91 -29.18
C GLU A 50 -13.77 11.58 -29.95
N LYS A 51 -12.94 11.55 -30.98
CA LYS A 51 -12.64 10.33 -31.75
C LYS A 51 -11.96 9.27 -30.87
N ALA A 52 -10.98 9.67 -30.07
CA ALA A 52 -10.26 8.76 -29.18
C ALA A 52 -11.20 8.09 -28.15
N ILE A 53 -12.16 8.83 -27.60
CA ILE A 53 -13.20 8.29 -26.72
C ILE A 53 -14.09 7.29 -27.50
N LYS A 54 -14.63 7.70 -28.65
CA LYS A 54 -15.52 6.85 -29.48
C LYS A 54 -14.85 5.58 -29.97
N ASN A 55 -13.61 5.67 -30.40
CA ASN A 55 -12.82 4.55 -30.91
C ASN A 55 -12.15 3.71 -29.80
N ARG A 56 -12.29 4.10 -28.52
CA ARG A 56 -11.63 3.45 -27.37
C ARG A 56 -10.11 3.43 -27.48
N GLU A 57 -9.50 4.50 -28.01
CA GLU A 57 -8.03 4.64 -28.13
C GLU A 57 -7.39 4.99 -26.78
N ILE A 58 -8.17 5.56 -25.85
CA ILE A 58 -7.75 5.84 -24.48
C ILE A 58 -7.87 4.53 -23.69
N THR A 59 -6.76 4.07 -23.17
CA THR A 59 -6.62 2.84 -22.36
C THR A 59 -6.33 3.16 -20.90
N LEU A 60 -6.28 2.15 -20.05
CA LEU A 60 -5.97 2.31 -18.63
C LEU A 60 -4.65 1.66 -18.26
N ALA A 61 -3.89 2.35 -17.41
CA ALA A 61 -2.82 1.78 -16.62
C ALA A 61 -3.22 1.86 -15.14
N TYR A 62 -2.82 0.86 -14.38
CA TYR A 62 -3.18 0.74 -12.96
C TYR A 62 -1.95 0.94 -12.09
N GLN A 63 -2.03 1.90 -11.18
CA GLN A 63 -0.95 2.12 -10.22
C GLN A 63 -1.32 1.51 -8.88
N PRO A 64 -0.46 0.62 -8.31
CA PRO A 64 -0.77 -0.05 -7.08
C PRO A 64 -0.69 0.90 -5.87
N LYS A 65 -1.66 0.75 -4.97
CA LYS A 65 -1.72 1.36 -3.64
C LYS A 65 -1.53 0.26 -2.60
N VAL A 66 -0.61 0.47 -1.66
CA VAL A 66 -0.30 -0.53 -0.62
C VAL A 66 -0.44 0.05 0.77
N GLY A 67 -0.65 -0.80 1.77
CA GLY A 67 -0.55 -0.39 3.17
C GLY A 67 0.87 0.08 3.48
N CYS A 68 1.01 1.25 4.07
CA CYS A 68 2.31 1.87 4.29
C CYS A 68 3.22 0.98 5.16
N VAL A 69 2.70 0.44 6.25
CA VAL A 69 3.44 -0.46 7.16
C VAL A 69 3.43 -1.91 6.68
N SER A 70 2.27 -2.40 6.22
CA SER A 70 2.10 -3.83 5.88
C SER A 70 2.72 -4.21 4.53
N GLY A 71 2.86 -3.24 3.62
CA GLY A 71 3.21 -3.51 2.23
C GLY A 71 2.13 -4.28 1.45
N ALA A 72 1.02 -4.67 2.09
CA ALA A 72 -0.07 -5.41 1.45
C ALA A 72 -0.78 -4.56 0.40
N LEU A 73 -1.23 -5.20 -0.68
CA LEU A 73 -2.01 -4.53 -1.71
C LEU A 73 -3.36 -4.05 -1.13
N MET A 74 -3.65 -2.76 -1.26
CA MET A 74 -4.90 -2.13 -0.83
C MET A 74 -5.82 -1.78 -2.00
N GLY A 75 -5.29 -1.72 -3.22
CA GLY A 75 -6.04 -1.40 -4.42
C GLY A 75 -5.18 -0.82 -5.52
N PHE A 76 -5.85 -0.19 -6.48
CA PHE A 76 -5.19 0.45 -7.63
C PHE A 76 -5.86 1.78 -7.95
N GLU A 77 -5.07 2.70 -8.47
CA GLU A 77 -5.58 3.87 -9.17
C GLU A 77 -5.62 3.61 -10.67
N ALA A 78 -6.78 3.79 -11.30
CA ALA A 78 -6.97 3.67 -12.74
C ALA A 78 -6.63 5.00 -13.41
N LEU A 79 -5.57 4.99 -14.20
CA LEU A 79 -5.00 6.17 -14.83
C LEU A 79 -5.15 6.08 -16.35
N ALA A 80 -5.87 7.02 -16.96
CA ALA A 80 -6.06 7.10 -18.39
C ALA A 80 -4.73 7.31 -19.13
N ARG A 81 -4.56 6.60 -20.25
CA ARG A 81 -3.38 6.67 -21.12
C ARG A 81 -3.83 6.74 -22.56
N TRP A 82 -3.33 7.72 -23.29
CA TRP A 82 -3.64 7.87 -24.71
C TRP A 82 -2.36 7.85 -25.55
N HIS A 83 -2.34 6.94 -26.50
CA HIS A 83 -1.29 6.86 -27.49
C HIS A 83 -1.90 7.17 -28.86
N HIS A 84 -1.77 8.43 -29.29
CA HIS A 84 -2.26 8.90 -30.57
C HIS A 84 -1.39 8.37 -31.70
N ALA A 85 -1.99 7.98 -32.85
CA ALA A 85 -1.27 7.38 -33.97
C ALA A 85 -0.17 8.27 -34.52
N GLU A 86 -0.39 9.59 -34.60
CA GLU A 86 0.56 10.55 -35.15
C GLU A 86 1.40 11.25 -34.06
N HIS A 87 0.79 11.59 -32.91
CA HIS A 87 1.44 12.36 -31.84
C HIS A 87 2.17 11.48 -30.82
N GLY A 88 2.00 10.15 -30.86
CA GLY A 88 2.55 9.25 -29.87
C GLY A 88 1.83 9.39 -28.51
N PHE A 89 2.59 9.33 -27.42
CA PHE A 89 2.03 9.48 -26.07
C PHE A 89 1.53 10.91 -25.85
N VAL A 90 0.24 11.04 -25.54
CA VAL A 90 -0.41 12.30 -25.13
C VAL A 90 -0.57 12.30 -23.62
N ALA A 91 -0.03 13.33 -22.96
CA ALA A 91 -0.09 13.44 -21.50
C ALA A 91 -1.55 13.60 -21.02
N PRO A 92 -1.96 12.96 -19.90
CA PRO A 92 -3.31 13.08 -19.36
C PRO A 92 -3.77 14.53 -19.19
N ASP A 93 -2.92 15.40 -18.64
CA ASP A 93 -3.24 16.80 -18.40
C ASP A 93 -3.68 17.53 -19.68
N VAL A 94 -3.16 17.12 -20.86
CA VAL A 94 -3.50 17.73 -22.14
C VAL A 94 -4.90 17.32 -22.58
N PHE A 95 -5.19 16.02 -22.67
CA PHE A 95 -6.48 15.57 -23.21
C PHE A 95 -7.62 15.71 -22.20
N ILE A 96 -7.35 15.64 -20.89
CA ILE A 96 -8.34 15.90 -19.83
C ILE A 96 -8.77 17.36 -19.88
N ALA A 97 -7.82 18.31 -19.93
CA ALA A 97 -8.15 19.73 -20.05
C ALA A 97 -8.98 20.06 -21.31
N ILE A 98 -8.65 19.42 -22.44
CA ILE A 98 -9.46 19.55 -23.68
C ILE A 98 -10.86 18.97 -23.48
N ALA A 99 -10.98 17.80 -22.85
CA ALA A 99 -12.27 17.16 -22.57
C ALA A 99 -13.15 18.04 -21.65
N GLU A 100 -12.58 18.65 -20.62
CA GLU A 100 -13.28 19.56 -19.71
C GLU A 100 -13.79 20.82 -20.45
N GLN A 101 -12.94 21.46 -21.25
CA GLN A 101 -13.29 22.67 -22.00
C GLN A 101 -14.35 22.45 -23.08
N ASN A 102 -14.52 21.21 -23.56
CA ASN A 102 -15.40 20.88 -24.66
C ASN A 102 -16.57 19.94 -24.28
N ASN A 103 -16.89 19.82 -22.99
CA ASN A 103 -17.97 18.98 -22.46
C ASN A 103 -17.84 17.48 -22.84
N LEU A 104 -16.63 16.98 -23.00
CA LEU A 104 -16.34 15.56 -23.29
C LEU A 104 -15.91 14.79 -22.03
N ILE A 105 -15.79 15.47 -20.88
CA ILE A 105 -15.23 14.89 -19.67
C ILE A 105 -16.12 13.77 -19.08
N ASP A 106 -17.44 13.89 -19.21
CA ASP A 106 -18.38 12.87 -18.76
C ASP A 106 -18.27 11.60 -19.60
N ASP A 107 -18.14 11.74 -20.93
CA ASP A 107 -17.94 10.62 -21.85
C ASP A 107 -16.59 9.92 -21.59
N LEU A 108 -15.55 10.71 -21.34
CA LEU A 108 -14.23 10.18 -20.94
C LEU A 108 -14.32 9.43 -19.62
N THR A 109 -15.00 10.00 -18.63
CA THR A 109 -15.19 9.38 -17.30
C THR A 109 -15.94 8.05 -17.46
N LEU A 110 -17.02 8.01 -18.23
CA LEU A 110 -17.78 6.79 -18.50
C LEU A 110 -16.93 5.73 -19.17
N LEU A 111 -16.10 6.10 -20.16
CA LEU A 111 -15.16 5.20 -20.83
C LEU A 111 -14.17 4.58 -19.83
N VAL A 112 -13.66 5.36 -18.87
CA VAL A 112 -12.76 4.87 -17.81
C VAL A 112 -13.48 3.82 -16.96
N PHE A 113 -14.73 4.06 -16.53
CA PHE A 113 -15.49 3.09 -15.76
C PHE A 113 -15.79 1.83 -16.55
N GLU A 114 -16.18 1.95 -17.82
CA GLU A 114 -16.46 0.81 -18.72
C GLU A 114 -15.23 -0.11 -18.90
N GLN A 115 -14.02 0.42 -18.79
CA GLN A 115 -12.80 -0.37 -18.87
C GLN A 115 -12.33 -0.89 -17.51
N ALA A 116 -12.43 -0.06 -16.45
CA ALA A 116 -11.91 -0.40 -15.13
C ALA A 116 -12.75 -1.49 -14.43
N LEU A 117 -14.08 -1.40 -14.50
CA LEU A 117 -14.96 -2.27 -13.71
C LEU A 117 -14.90 -3.76 -14.10
N PRO A 118 -14.91 -4.14 -15.40
CA PRO A 118 -14.78 -5.54 -15.79
C PRO A 118 -13.49 -6.16 -15.32
N TRP A 119 -12.37 -5.44 -15.52
CA TRP A 119 -11.08 -5.89 -15.06
C TRP A 119 -11.02 -6.03 -13.54
N PHE A 120 -11.46 -5.00 -12.81
CA PHE A 120 -11.43 -5.00 -11.35
C PHE A 120 -12.28 -6.11 -10.74
N SER A 121 -13.45 -6.38 -11.32
CA SER A 121 -14.32 -7.49 -10.92
C SER A 121 -13.61 -8.83 -11.08
N GLN A 122 -13.04 -9.08 -12.26
CA GLN A 122 -12.31 -10.32 -12.55
C GLN A 122 -11.10 -10.48 -11.61
N PHE A 123 -10.32 -9.42 -11.42
CA PHE A 123 -9.18 -9.41 -10.51
C PHE A 123 -9.59 -9.75 -9.07
N CYS A 124 -10.64 -9.12 -8.55
CA CYS A 124 -11.17 -9.42 -7.21
C CYS A 124 -11.66 -10.86 -7.07
N GLN A 125 -12.28 -11.43 -8.11
CA GLN A 125 -12.69 -12.84 -8.11
C GLN A 125 -11.49 -13.78 -8.06
N GLN A 126 -10.46 -13.52 -8.85
CA GLN A 126 -9.21 -14.32 -8.85
C GLN A 126 -8.52 -14.26 -7.48
N GLN A 127 -8.45 -13.08 -6.85
CA GLN A 127 -7.85 -12.94 -5.53
C GLN A 127 -8.66 -13.67 -4.43
N ARG A 128 -9.99 -13.73 -4.55
CA ARG A 128 -10.85 -14.49 -3.60
C ARG A 128 -10.69 -16.00 -3.73
N LEU A 129 -10.36 -16.50 -4.92
CA LEU A 129 -10.08 -17.93 -5.14
C LEU A 129 -8.72 -18.35 -4.57
N ASN A 130 -7.85 -17.41 -4.27
CA ASN A 130 -6.59 -17.70 -3.58
C ASN A 130 -6.87 -17.83 -2.08
N PRO A 131 -6.72 -19.02 -1.47
CA PRO A 131 -7.04 -19.27 -0.07
C PRO A 131 -6.21 -18.42 0.90
N ILE A 132 -5.08 -17.90 0.46
CA ILE A 132 -4.17 -17.06 1.25
C ILE A 132 -4.70 -15.62 1.32
N THR A 133 -5.26 -15.10 0.21
CA THR A 133 -5.75 -13.73 0.09
C THR A 133 -7.26 -13.59 0.31
N ALA A 134 -7.98 -14.70 0.46
CA ALA A 134 -9.45 -14.72 0.61
C ALA A 134 -9.98 -13.90 1.81
N GLN A 135 -9.13 -13.63 2.81
CA GLN A 135 -9.42 -12.75 3.95
C GLN A 135 -8.73 -11.39 3.83
N ALA A 136 -8.03 -11.14 2.73
CA ALA A 136 -7.37 -9.86 2.52
C ALA A 136 -8.38 -8.70 2.55
N SER A 137 -7.93 -7.58 3.07
CA SER A 137 -8.65 -6.31 3.07
C SER A 137 -9.29 -6.05 1.71
N GLN A 138 -10.50 -5.53 1.75
CA GLN A 138 -11.28 -5.22 0.57
C GLN A 138 -10.50 -4.26 -0.34
N LEU A 139 -10.15 -4.73 -1.54
CA LEU A 139 -9.43 -3.94 -2.53
C LEU A 139 -10.29 -2.77 -3.01
N ILE A 140 -9.65 -1.63 -3.24
CA ILE A 140 -10.28 -0.39 -3.71
C ILE A 140 -9.79 -0.09 -5.13
N CYS A 141 -10.71 0.23 -6.02
CA CYS A 141 -10.40 0.82 -7.32
C CYS A 141 -10.65 2.33 -7.25
N SER A 142 -9.58 3.11 -7.38
CA SER A 142 -9.66 4.58 -7.37
C SER A 142 -9.75 5.11 -8.79
N ILE A 143 -10.66 6.05 -9.02
CA ILE A 143 -10.91 6.67 -10.30
C ILE A 143 -11.04 8.18 -10.12
N ASN A 144 -10.27 8.94 -10.89
CA ASN A 144 -10.30 10.39 -10.89
C ASN A 144 -11.60 10.91 -11.50
N ILE A 145 -12.22 11.88 -10.84
CA ILE A 145 -13.46 12.55 -11.28
C ILE A 145 -13.22 14.04 -11.40
N SER A 146 -13.59 14.63 -12.53
CA SER A 146 -13.60 16.08 -12.66
C SER A 146 -14.72 16.70 -11.81
N ALA A 147 -14.44 17.84 -11.19
CA ALA A 147 -15.45 18.61 -10.49
C ALA A 147 -16.63 19.03 -11.38
N LEU A 148 -16.39 19.20 -12.67
CA LEU A 148 -17.44 19.49 -13.65
C LEU A 148 -18.46 18.36 -13.77
N SER A 149 -18.00 17.12 -13.66
CA SER A 149 -18.85 15.92 -13.71
C SER A 149 -19.73 15.76 -12.48
N LEU A 150 -19.40 16.37 -11.34
CA LEU A 150 -20.22 16.29 -10.13
C LEU A 150 -21.66 16.78 -10.37
N ARG A 151 -21.85 17.73 -11.29
CA ARG A 151 -23.17 18.30 -11.59
C ARG A 151 -24.05 17.38 -12.43
N ASN A 152 -23.50 16.32 -13.01
CA ASN A 152 -24.24 15.38 -13.86
C ASN A 152 -24.68 14.13 -13.11
N LEU A 153 -25.86 14.17 -12.49
CA LEU A 153 -26.43 13.02 -11.79
C LEU A 153 -26.70 11.81 -12.72
N THR A 154 -26.89 12.05 -14.03
CA THR A 154 -27.11 10.98 -15.00
C THR A 154 -25.85 10.13 -15.16
N LEU A 155 -24.68 10.74 -15.18
CA LEU A 155 -23.40 10.05 -15.20
C LEU A 155 -23.27 9.05 -14.03
N PHE A 156 -23.58 9.49 -12.80
CA PHE A 156 -23.47 8.63 -11.63
C PHE A 156 -24.49 7.48 -11.63
N ASN A 157 -25.69 7.69 -12.18
CA ASN A 157 -26.65 6.59 -12.38
C ASN A 157 -26.13 5.57 -13.41
N GLN A 158 -25.46 6.01 -14.47
CA GLN A 158 -24.82 5.10 -15.43
C GLN A 158 -23.65 4.34 -14.80
N ILE A 159 -22.82 5.01 -13.98
CA ILE A 159 -21.72 4.37 -13.23
C ILE A 159 -22.28 3.29 -12.26
N GLU A 160 -23.38 3.57 -11.56
CA GLU A 160 -24.04 2.59 -10.69
C GLU A 160 -24.50 1.37 -11.47
N ALA A 161 -25.18 1.59 -12.60
CA ALA A 161 -25.63 0.50 -13.47
C ALA A 161 -24.47 -0.35 -13.99
N LEU A 162 -23.32 0.27 -14.31
CA LEU A 162 -22.10 -0.46 -14.67
C LEU A 162 -21.52 -1.26 -13.49
N CYS A 163 -21.55 -0.70 -12.28
CA CYS A 163 -21.12 -1.43 -11.08
C CYS A 163 -22.01 -2.66 -10.83
N GLU A 164 -23.33 -2.52 -10.97
CA GLU A 164 -24.27 -3.63 -10.87
C GLU A 164 -24.02 -4.69 -11.95
N LEU A 165 -23.88 -4.28 -13.21
CA LEU A 165 -23.59 -5.15 -14.34
C LEU A 165 -22.36 -6.03 -14.12
N HIS A 166 -21.32 -5.47 -13.55
CA HIS A 166 -20.04 -6.17 -13.31
C HIS A 166 -19.92 -6.74 -11.89
N ALA A 167 -21.00 -6.72 -11.09
CA ALA A 167 -21.02 -7.18 -9.70
C ALA A 167 -19.93 -6.55 -8.81
N VAL A 168 -19.58 -5.27 -9.07
CA VAL A 168 -18.66 -4.47 -8.28
C VAL A 168 -19.46 -3.71 -7.23
N LYS A 169 -19.04 -3.82 -5.97
CA LYS A 169 -19.72 -3.12 -4.87
C LYS A 169 -19.27 -1.68 -4.80
N LEU A 170 -20.19 -0.72 -4.68
CA LEU A 170 -19.91 0.72 -4.68
C LEU A 170 -18.86 1.12 -3.63
N HIS A 171 -18.86 0.48 -2.46
CA HIS A 171 -17.87 0.77 -1.41
C HIS A 171 -16.44 0.28 -1.71
N THR A 172 -16.24 -0.41 -2.85
CA THR A 172 -14.91 -0.73 -3.39
C THR A 172 -14.43 0.25 -4.45
N ILE A 173 -15.25 1.25 -4.76
CA ILE A 173 -14.91 2.33 -5.69
C ILE A 173 -14.59 3.60 -4.88
N MET A 174 -13.41 4.16 -5.12
CA MET A 174 -12.97 5.44 -4.61
C MET A 174 -13.04 6.47 -5.73
N LEU A 175 -13.80 7.53 -5.53
CA LEU A 175 -13.81 8.68 -6.43
C LEU A 175 -12.81 9.71 -5.90
N GLU A 176 -11.82 10.06 -6.72
CA GLU A 176 -10.75 11.00 -6.36
C GLU A 176 -11.03 12.35 -7.02
N LEU A 177 -11.04 13.41 -6.22
CA LEU A 177 -11.28 14.78 -6.65
C LEU A 177 -10.15 15.67 -6.17
N THR A 178 -9.65 16.55 -7.03
CA THR A 178 -8.64 17.53 -6.64
C THR A 178 -9.17 18.48 -5.57
N GLU A 179 -8.29 18.94 -4.70
CA GLU A 179 -8.61 19.92 -3.63
C GLU A 179 -9.35 21.13 -4.21
N THR A 180 -8.79 21.75 -5.25
CA THR A 180 -9.37 22.94 -5.90
C THR A 180 -10.75 22.65 -6.46
N GLY A 181 -10.90 21.54 -7.21
CA GLY A 181 -12.16 21.18 -7.85
C GLY A 181 -13.30 20.91 -6.88
N ALA A 182 -13.01 20.25 -5.75
CA ALA A 182 -14.01 20.00 -4.71
C ALA A 182 -14.48 21.28 -4.00
N MET A 183 -13.64 22.34 -3.99
CA MET A 183 -13.87 23.58 -3.23
C MET A 183 -14.34 24.76 -4.08
N ASP A 184 -14.47 24.63 -5.40
CA ASP A 184 -14.95 25.71 -6.29
C ASP A 184 -16.39 26.14 -5.96
N ASP A 185 -17.28 25.17 -5.68
CA ASP A 185 -18.65 25.41 -5.22
C ASP A 185 -18.94 24.49 -4.03
N PRO A 186 -18.55 24.87 -2.80
CA PRO A 186 -18.62 23.99 -1.64
C PRO A 186 -20.03 23.53 -1.29
N VAL A 187 -21.05 24.35 -1.56
CA VAL A 187 -22.44 24.01 -1.22
C VAL A 187 -23.00 22.96 -2.17
N ALA A 188 -22.81 23.16 -3.48
CA ALA A 188 -23.23 22.20 -4.47
C ALA A 188 -22.45 20.88 -4.36
N SER A 189 -21.12 20.98 -4.15
CA SER A 189 -20.25 19.80 -3.95
C SER A 189 -20.67 19.00 -2.72
N LEU A 190 -20.97 19.65 -1.59
CA LEU A 190 -21.37 18.97 -0.35
C LEU A 190 -22.64 18.11 -0.56
N ASP A 191 -23.67 18.64 -1.21
CA ASP A 191 -24.91 17.89 -1.47
C ASP A 191 -24.63 16.63 -2.31
N ILE A 192 -23.91 16.79 -3.41
CA ILE A 192 -23.64 15.70 -4.35
C ILE A 192 -22.72 14.66 -3.72
N LEU A 193 -21.61 15.09 -3.09
CA LEU A 193 -20.67 14.18 -2.43
C LEU A 193 -21.33 13.40 -1.30
N THR A 194 -22.23 14.05 -0.54
CA THR A 194 -23.00 13.38 0.51
C THR A 194 -23.90 12.29 -0.09
N ARG A 195 -24.59 12.56 -1.21
CA ARG A 195 -25.41 11.57 -1.90
C ARG A 195 -24.58 10.38 -2.39
N LEU A 196 -23.40 10.63 -2.97
CA LEU A 196 -22.49 9.58 -3.42
C LEU A 196 -22.01 8.70 -2.25
N ARG A 197 -21.67 9.30 -1.11
CA ARG A 197 -21.34 8.56 0.11
C ARG A 197 -22.49 7.71 0.62
N MET A 198 -23.72 8.25 0.63
CA MET A 198 -24.93 7.52 1.04
C MET A 198 -25.23 6.34 0.11
N LYS A 199 -24.92 6.44 -1.19
CA LYS A 199 -25.00 5.34 -2.15
C LYS A 199 -23.93 4.27 -1.90
N GLY A 200 -22.85 4.62 -1.21
CA GLY A 200 -21.78 3.69 -0.81
C GLY A 200 -20.42 3.96 -1.42
N PHE A 201 -20.26 4.92 -2.33
CA PHE A 201 -18.94 5.29 -2.86
C PHE A 201 -18.00 5.78 -1.77
N GLN A 202 -16.70 5.49 -1.91
CA GLN A 202 -15.64 6.13 -1.13
C GLN A 202 -15.22 7.43 -1.84
N LEU A 203 -14.80 8.43 -1.07
CA LEU A 203 -14.36 9.72 -1.59
C LEU A 203 -12.97 10.05 -1.07
N SER A 204 -12.08 10.43 -1.97
CA SER A 204 -10.71 10.87 -1.65
C SER A 204 -10.48 12.27 -2.19
N ILE A 205 -9.85 13.12 -1.39
CA ILE A 205 -9.38 14.44 -1.83
C ILE A 205 -7.93 14.30 -2.32
N ASP A 206 -7.69 14.77 -3.55
CA ASP A 206 -6.40 14.68 -4.23
C ASP A 206 -5.62 15.98 -4.20
N ASP A 207 -4.27 15.90 -4.35
CA ASP A 207 -3.31 17.01 -4.34
C ASP A 207 -3.42 17.90 -3.07
N PHE A 208 -3.78 17.30 -1.92
CA PHE A 208 -4.06 18.05 -0.70
C PHE A 208 -2.81 18.72 -0.14
N GLY A 209 -2.97 20.01 0.19
CA GLY A 209 -1.92 20.88 0.74
C GLY A 209 -1.30 21.83 -0.30
N THR A 210 -1.65 21.71 -1.58
CA THR A 210 -1.18 22.62 -2.64
C THR A 210 -2.13 23.82 -2.87
N GLY A 211 -3.38 23.71 -2.42
CA GLY A 211 -4.44 24.70 -2.54
C GLY A 211 -4.58 25.59 -1.31
N PHE A 212 -5.55 26.49 -1.36
CA PHE A 212 -5.93 27.40 -0.27
C PHE A 212 -7.26 26.96 0.39
N SER A 213 -7.50 25.65 0.52
CA SER A 213 -8.76 25.18 1.10
C SER A 213 -8.87 25.58 2.56
N SER A 214 -10.06 26.08 2.93
CA SER A 214 -10.37 26.31 4.34
C SER A 214 -10.50 24.95 5.06
N MET A 215 -9.75 24.78 6.14
CA MET A 215 -9.86 23.59 7.01
C MET A 215 -11.30 23.31 7.44
N LEU A 216 -12.12 24.39 7.61
CA LEU A 216 -13.54 24.26 7.92
C LEU A 216 -14.35 23.59 6.80
N GLN A 217 -13.96 23.78 5.54
CA GLN A 217 -14.62 23.15 4.40
C GLN A 217 -14.27 21.65 4.36
N LEU A 218 -13.01 21.29 4.57
CA LEU A 218 -12.60 19.88 4.65
C LEU A 218 -13.39 19.11 5.71
N VAL A 219 -13.54 19.69 6.92
CA VAL A 219 -14.30 19.06 8.03
C VAL A 219 -15.76 18.80 7.67
N ARG A 220 -16.35 19.58 6.78
CA ARG A 220 -17.76 19.43 6.38
C ARG A 220 -17.96 18.45 5.24
N MET A 221 -16.94 18.23 4.42
CA MET A 221 -17.04 17.35 3.26
C MET A 221 -16.94 15.86 3.66
N PRO A 222 -17.71 14.98 3.04
CA PRO A 222 -17.80 13.57 3.43
C PRO A 222 -16.66 12.73 2.85
N PHE A 223 -15.43 13.24 2.86
CA PHE A 223 -14.26 12.49 2.43
C PHE A 223 -13.91 11.39 3.43
N SER A 224 -13.39 10.29 2.92
CA SER A 224 -12.90 9.14 3.70
C SER A 224 -11.39 8.96 3.60
N GLU A 225 -10.76 9.69 2.67
CA GLU A 225 -9.33 9.61 2.41
C GLU A 225 -8.78 10.97 1.97
N VAL A 226 -7.52 11.22 2.35
CA VAL A 226 -6.73 12.39 1.91
C VAL A 226 -5.46 11.88 1.23
N LYS A 227 -5.16 12.37 0.03
CA LYS A 227 -3.91 12.10 -0.69
C LYS A 227 -2.94 13.26 -0.44
N VAL A 228 -1.79 12.96 0.15
CA VAL A 228 -0.71 13.94 0.33
C VAL A 228 0.01 14.10 -1.00
N ASP A 229 0.03 15.33 -1.52
CA ASP A 229 0.63 15.62 -2.82
C ASP A 229 2.12 15.22 -2.87
N LYS A 230 2.51 14.70 -4.02
CA LYS A 230 3.87 14.23 -4.30
C LYS A 230 4.95 15.28 -4.07
N SER A 231 4.67 16.58 -4.22
CA SER A 231 5.66 17.64 -4.04
C SER A 231 6.21 17.70 -2.62
N PHE A 232 5.36 17.43 -1.61
CA PHE A 232 5.80 17.32 -0.22
C PHE A 232 6.53 16.00 0.05
N VAL A 233 6.00 14.88 -0.49
CA VAL A 233 6.57 13.54 -0.25
C VAL A 233 7.96 13.41 -0.87
N MET A 234 8.16 13.83 -2.12
CA MET A 234 9.44 13.76 -2.82
C MET A 234 10.51 14.65 -2.18
N THR A 235 10.12 15.73 -1.49
CA THR A 235 11.04 16.65 -0.83
C THR A 235 11.23 16.37 0.67
N ALA A 236 10.53 15.38 1.23
CA ALA A 236 10.52 15.10 2.67
C ALA A 236 11.92 14.80 3.25
N GLN A 237 12.83 14.18 2.48
CA GLN A 237 14.18 13.86 2.96
C GLN A 237 15.08 15.12 3.07
N GLN A 238 14.78 16.18 2.33
CA GLN A 238 15.61 17.38 2.21
C GLN A 238 14.98 18.60 2.88
N SER A 239 13.64 18.64 3.01
CA SER A 239 12.90 19.78 3.56
C SER A 239 12.24 19.44 4.89
N ARG A 240 12.61 20.20 5.93
CA ARG A 240 11.94 20.14 7.23
C ARG A 240 10.48 20.60 7.12
N GLU A 241 10.22 21.61 6.30
CA GLU A 241 8.89 22.15 6.06
C GLU A 241 7.97 21.10 5.48
N SER A 242 8.44 20.34 4.46
CA SER A 242 7.68 19.25 3.86
C SER A 242 7.33 18.18 4.89
N ARG A 243 8.28 17.81 5.75
CA ARG A 243 8.01 16.84 6.84
C ARG A 243 6.95 17.32 7.81
N LEU A 244 6.99 18.61 8.21
CA LEU A 244 5.98 19.20 9.09
C LEU A 244 4.59 19.25 8.44
N VAL A 245 4.52 19.56 7.13
CA VAL A 245 3.26 19.56 6.38
C VAL A 245 2.67 18.15 6.32
N ILE A 246 3.49 17.15 5.97
CA ILE A 246 3.06 15.73 5.93
C ILE A 246 2.52 15.30 7.30
N GLN A 247 3.25 15.57 8.38
CA GLN A 247 2.83 15.23 9.74
C GLN A 247 1.50 15.91 10.10
N ALA A 248 1.36 17.20 9.82
CA ALA A 248 0.13 17.94 10.11
C ALA A 248 -1.07 17.38 9.33
N ILE A 249 -0.88 17.00 8.05
CA ILE A 249 -1.94 16.39 7.23
C ILE A 249 -2.36 15.03 7.82
N ILE A 250 -1.40 14.19 8.23
CA ILE A 250 -1.70 12.87 8.81
C ILE A 250 -2.48 13.03 10.12
N GLU A 251 -2.03 13.89 11.02
CA GLU A 251 -2.69 14.15 12.31
C GLU A 251 -4.11 14.73 12.12
N LEU A 252 -4.26 15.66 11.18
CA LEU A 252 -5.57 16.25 10.85
C LEU A 252 -6.53 15.19 10.29
N ALA A 253 -6.10 14.43 9.30
CA ALA A 253 -6.93 13.41 8.65
C ALA A 253 -7.38 12.35 9.66
N HIS A 254 -6.48 11.84 10.50
CA HIS A 254 -6.81 10.88 11.55
C HIS A 254 -7.79 11.46 12.58
N SER A 255 -7.65 12.76 12.94
CA SER A 255 -8.59 13.44 13.84
C SER A 255 -10.00 13.56 13.24
N LEU A 256 -10.14 13.43 11.93
CA LEU A 256 -11.39 13.45 11.18
C LEU A 256 -11.84 12.05 10.72
N ASP A 257 -11.28 10.98 11.29
CA ASP A 257 -11.54 9.58 10.90
C ASP A 257 -11.30 9.28 9.40
N MET A 258 -10.43 10.04 8.75
CA MET A 258 -10.03 9.82 7.36
C MET A 258 -8.71 9.03 7.29
N LYS A 259 -8.55 8.25 6.22
CA LYS A 259 -7.29 7.59 5.88
C LYS A 259 -6.37 8.52 5.11
N VAL A 260 -5.05 8.29 5.22
CA VAL A 260 -4.05 9.06 4.50
C VAL A 260 -3.28 8.17 3.54
N ILE A 261 -3.14 8.60 2.30
CA ILE A 261 -2.25 8.01 1.32
C ILE A 261 -1.18 9.03 0.92
N ALA A 262 0.09 8.62 0.97
CA ALA A 262 1.19 9.44 0.48
C ALA A 262 1.54 9.06 -0.96
N GLU A 263 1.64 10.06 -1.83
CA GLU A 263 1.96 9.90 -3.23
C GLU A 263 3.42 10.23 -3.56
N GLY A 264 3.91 9.73 -4.70
CA GLY A 264 5.24 10.08 -5.18
C GLY A 264 6.38 9.51 -4.35
N ILE A 265 6.18 8.37 -3.71
CA ILE A 265 7.26 7.68 -2.98
C ILE A 265 8.23 7.09 -4.00
N GLU A 266 9.50 7.54 -3.99
CA GLU A 266 10.53 7.10 -4.92
C GLU A 266 11.66 6.29 -4.28
N ASP A 267 11.77 6.30 -2.93
CA ASP A 267 12.82 5.61 -2.20
C ASP A 267 12.34 5.02 -0.86
N TYR A 268 13.16 4.12 -0.32
CA TYR A 268 12.87 3.43 0.94
C TYR A 268 12.92 4.36 2.16
N ALA A 269 13.82 5.35 2.18
CA ALA A 269 13.94 6.27 3.31
C ALA A 269 12.69 7.13 3.49
N THR A 270 12.10 7.57 2.36
CA THR A 270 10.82 8.28 2.35
C THR A 270 9.68 7.38 2.84
N LEU A 271 9.64 6.11 2.41
CA LEU A 271 8.66 5.15 2.92
C LEU A 271 8.80 4.94 4.43
N GLN A 272 10.01 4.75 4.95
CA GLN A 272 10.24 4.60 6.39
C GLN A 272 9.80 5.83 7.19
N PHE A 273 10.10 7.03 6.70
CA PHE A 273 9.62 8.26 7.34
C PHE A 273 8.09 8.28 7.43
N LEU A 274 7.39 7.96 6.36
CA LEU A 274 5.93 7.91 6.32
C LEU A 274 5.34 6.85 7.26
N GLN A 275 5.99 5.70 7.37
CA GLN A 275 5.64 4.65 8.34
C GLN A 275 5.73 5.17 9.78
N GLN A 276 6.82 5.86 10.12
CA GLN A 276 7.02 6.46 11.45
C GLN A 276 6.01 7.56 11.76
N GLN A 277 5.53 8.28 10.74
CA GLN A 277 4.47 9.27 10.92
C GLN A 277 3.06 8.66 10.99
N GLY A 278 2.91 7.34 10.82
CA GLY A 278 1.62 6.66 10.89
C GLY A 278 0.77 6.79 9.62
N CYS A 279 1.38 7.06 8.46
CA CYS A 279 0.66 7.10 7.19
C CYS A 279 0.01 5.74 6.90
N ASP A 280 -1.27 5.73 6.47
CA ASP A 280 -2.01 4.48 6.25
C ASP A 280 -1.61 3.77 4.97
N LYS A 281 -1.49 4.51 3.86
CA LYS A 281 -1.26 3.95 2.52
C LYS A 281 -0.10 4.64 1.82
N ALA A 282 0.50 3.93 0.89
CA ALA A 282 1.67 4.37 0.12
C ALA A 282 1.44 4.12 -1.38
N GLN A 283 1.81 5.12 -2.20
CA GLN A 283 1.80 5.06 -3.66
C GLN A 283 3.01 5.80 -4.21
N GLY A 284 3.61 5.27 -5.27
CA GLY A 284 4.76 5.91 -5.92
C GLY A 284 5.59 4.92 -6.70
N TYR A 285 6.62 5.40 -7.39
CA TYR A 285 7.44 4.57 -8.28
C TYR A 285 8.27 3.53 -7.54
N PHE A 286 8.57 3.76 -6.27
CA PHE A 286 9.20 2.76 -5.41
C PHE A 286 8.28 1.56 -5.15
N ILE A 287 6.97 1.79 -5.06
CA ILE A 287 5.96 0.75 -4.88
C ILE A 287 5.68 0.05 -6.21
N GLY A 288 5.37 0.84 -7.24
CA GLY A 288 5.09 0.39 -8.59
C GLY A 288 4.72 1.56 -9.51
N ARG A 289 5.21 1.52 -10.75
CA ARG A 289 4.75 2.45 -11.78
C ARG A 289 3.34 2.08 -12.22
N PRO A 290 2.60 3.00 -12.84
CA PRO A 290 1.37 2.64 -13.56
C PRO A 290 1.68 1.58 -14.63
N ILE A 291 1.00 0.43 -14.57
CA ILE A 291 1.22 -0.71 -15.45
C ILE A 291 -0.09 -1.13 -16.12
N PRO A 292 -0.06 -1.69 -17.34
CA PRO A 292 -1.22 -2.27 -18.00
C PRO A 292 -1.81 -3.43 -17.18
N ALA A 293 -3.09 -3.69 -17.38
CA ALA A 293 -3.85 -4.73 -16.66
C ALA A 293 -3.21 -6.13 -16.74
N ASP A 294 -2.67 -6.50 -17.90
CA ASP A 294 -2.05 -7.80 -18.18
C ASP A 294 -0.69 -8.00 -17.47
N GLN A 295 -0.06 -6.94 -16.96
CA GLN A 295 1.21 -7.01 -16.25
C GLN A 295 1.04 -7.06 -14.71
N ILE A 296 -0.18 -6.90 -14.19
CA ILE A 296 -0.42 -6.82 -12.75
C ILE A 296 -0.08 -8.12 -12.03
N ASP A 297 -0.42 -9.27 -12.58
CA ASP A 297 -0.11 -10.57 -11.97
C ASP A 297 1.42 -10.78 -11.86
N GLN A 298 2.17 -10.39 -12.89
CA GLN A 298 3.63 -10.44 -12.84
C GLN A 298 4.19 -9.49 -11.76
N TRP A 299 3.67 -8.27 -11.68
CA TRP A 299 4.06 -7.32 -10.63
C TRP A 299 3.77 -7.87 -9.24
N LEU A 300 2.61 -8.49 -9.01
CA LEU A 300 2.25 -9.11 -7.73
C LEU A 300 3.22 -10.21 -7.33
N GLN A 301 3.59 -11.08 -8.26
CA GLN A 301 4.55 -12.15 -8.01
C GLN A 301 5.93 -11.60 -7.65
N GLN A 302 6.43 -10.64 -8.41
CA GLN A 302 7.72 -9.99 -8.14
C GLN A 302 7.72 -9.29 -6.78
N ARG A 303 6.62 -8.58 -6.46
CA ARG A 303 6.48 -7.90 -5.18
C ARG A 303 6.44 -8.90 -4.01
N LYS A 304 5.70 -9.99 -4.14
CA LYS A 304 5.64 -11.05 -3.11
C LYS A 304 7.05 -11.60 -2.83
N LEU A 305 7.82 -11.89 -3.86
CA LEU A 305 9.20 -12.34 -3.73
C LEU A 305 10.09 -11.28 -3.05
N ALA A 306 9.97 -10.02 -3.45
CA ALA A 306 10.76 -8.93 -2.87
C ALA A 306 10.43 -8.72 -1.38
N LEU A 307 9.15 -8.74 -1.00
CA LEU A 307 8.71 -8.62 0.39
C LEU A 307 9.19 -9.80 1.24
N GLU A 308 9.15 -11.03 0.69
CA GLU A 308 9.66 -12.20 1.39
C GLU A 308 11.19 -12.14 1.59
N GLN A 309 11.93 -11.71 0.58
CA GLN A 309 13.39 -11.49 0.71
C GLN A 309 13.70 -10.42 1.77
N GLN A 310 12.93 -9.34 1.82
CA GLN A 310 13.09 -8.29 2.83
C GLN A 310 12.79 -8.84 4.23
N ARG A 311 11.72 -9.61 4.39
CA ARG A 311 11.35 -10.28 5.63
C ARG A 311 12.44 -11.24 6.13
N LEU A 312 12.99 -12.07 5.23
CA LEU A 312 14.06 -13.00 5.57
C LEU A 312 15.33 -12.28 5.99
N LYS A 313 15.70 -11.19 5.30
CA LYS A 313 16.84 -10.34 5.70
C LYS A 313 16.63 -9.71 7.08
N ALA A 314 15.41 -9.23 7.37
CA ALA A 314 15.08 -8.69 8.70
C ALA A 314 15.20 -9.78 9.78
N LEU A 315 14.71 -11.00 9.51
CA LEU A 315 14.85 -12.13 10.44
C LEU A 315 16.32 -12.50 10.66
N GLU A 316 17.12 -12.57 9.60
CA GLU A 316 18.54 -12.89 9.67
C GLU A 316 19.32 -11.85 10.47
N SER A 317 19.03 -10.55 10.27
CA SER A 317 19.71 -9.47 10.98
C SER A 317 19.50 -9.50 12.50
N LEU A 318 18.41 -10.06 12.97
CA LEU A 318 18.10 -10.21 14.40
C LEU A 318 18.92 -11.32 15.09
N ASN A 319 19.52 -12.23 14.32
CA ASN A 319 20.26 -13.39 14.84
C ASN A 319 19.52 -14.16 15.95
N ILE A 320 18.19 -14.24 15.87
CA ILE A 320 17.33 -14.84 16.91
C ILE A 320 17.04 -16.32 16.64
N MET A 321 17.22 -16.77 15.39
CA MET A 321 17.03 -18.18 15.01
C MET A 321 18.07 -19.07 15.68
N ASP A 322 17.70 -20.28 16.03
CA ASP A 322 18.55 -21.32 16.64
C ASP A 322 19.22 -20.92 17.96
N THR A 323 18.71 -19.89 18.63
CA THR A 323 19.20 -19.45 19.93
C THR A 323 18.56 -20.24 21.08
N CYS A 324 19.21 -20.27 22.24
CA CYS A 324 18.69 -20.93 23.43
C CYS A 324 17.34 -20.37 23.87
N ALA A 325 16.60 -21.17 24.66
CA ALA A 325 15.37 -20.74 25.29
C ALA A 325 15.62 -19.56 26.24
N GLU A 326 14.72 -18.57 26.23
CA GLU A 326 14.84 -17.34 27.02
C GLU A 326 13.57 -17.13 27.87
N GLN A 327 13.76 -16.92 29.17
CA GLN A 327 12.63 -16.78 30.12
C GLN A 327 11.64 -15.68 29.72
N ARG A 328 12.07 -14.60 29.07
CA ARG A 328 11.21 -13.50 28.62
C ARG A 328 10.17 -13.98 27.61
N PHE A 329 10.53 -14.80 26.63
CA PHE A 329 9.58 -15.40 25.68
C PHE A 329 8.78 -16.54 26.33
N ASP A 330 9.40 -17.38 27.14
CA ASP A 330 8.72 -18.48 27.83
C ASP A 330 7.65 -18.01 28.81
N ARG A 331 7.83 -16.83 29.39
CA ARG A 331 6.81 -16.21 30.24
C ARG A 331 5.56 -15.87 29.45
N ILE A 332 5.72 -15.33 28.23
CA ILE A 332 4.60 -14.96 27.36
C ILE A 332 3.84 -16.21 26.90
N THR A 333 4.52 -17.27 26.45
CA THR A 333 3.86 -18.53 26.02
C THR A 333 3.13 -19.21 27.20
N ARG A 334 3.72 -19.24 28.40
CA ARG A 334 3.04 -19.78 29.59
C ARG A 334 1.82 -18.95 29.99
N LEU A 335 1.90 -17.62 29.86
CA LEU A 335 0.78 -16.73 30.12
C LEU A 335 -0.33 -16.96 29.11
N ALA A 336 -0.01 -16.97 27.82
CA ALA A 336 -0.95 -17.24 26.72
C ALA A 336 -1.67 -18.59 26.93
N LYS A 337 -0.93 -19.67 27.20
CA LYS A 337 -1.52 -20.98 27.49
C LYS A 337 -2.56 -20.94 28.63
N ARG A 338 -2.24 -20.26 29.73
CA ARG A 338 -3.13 -20.16 30.87
C ARG A 338 -4.35 -19.29 30.63
N MET A 339 -4.17 -18.14 29.96
CA MET A 339 -5.24 -17.18 29.72
C MET A 339 -6.30 -17.72 28.77
N PHE A 340 -5.88 -18.47 27.77
CA PHE A 340 -6.79 -19.04 26.77
C PHE A 340 -7.18 -20.50 27.06
N ASP A 341 -6.63 -21.07 28.11
CA ASP A 341 -6.88 -22.48 28.48
C ASP A 341 -6.68 -23.46 27.32
N VAL A 342 -5.56 -23.33 26.61
CA VAL A 342 -5.18 -24.17 25.46
C VAL A 342 -4.06 -25.13 25.85
N PRO A 343 -3.98 -26.32 25.23
CA PRO A 343 -2.89 -27.28 25.51
C PRO A 343 -1.54 -26.78 24.98
N ILE A 344 -1.52 -26.02 23.86
CA ILE A 344 -0.29 -25.61 23.18
C ILE A 344 -0.32 -24.10 22.94
N ALA A 345 0.80 -23.43 23.26
CA ALA A 345 1.08 -22.05 22.90
C ALA A 345 2.55 -21.92 22.45
N LEU A 346 2.77 -21.23 21.35
CA LEU A 346 4.09 -21.11 20.70
C LEU A 346 4.38 -19.67 20.30
N ILE A 347 5.65 -19.26 20.40
CA ILE A 347 6.20 -18.12 19.66
C ILE A 347 7.06 -18.71 18.55
N THR A 348 6.66 -18.49 17.31
CA THR A 348 7.25 -19.12 16.13
C THR A 348 7.88 -18.08 15.22
N LEU A 349 9.03 -18.40 14.63
CA LEU A 349 9.70 -17.63 13.59
C LEU A 349 9.74 -18.46 12.31
N LEU A 350 9.54 -17.81 11.16
CA LEU A 350 9.51 -18.50 9.86
C LEU A 350 10.71 -18.09 9.01
N ASP A 351 11.61 -19.04 8.71
CA ASP A 351 12.63 -18.85 7.68
C ASP A 351 12.11 -19.28 6.28
N SER A 352 13.00 -19.54 5.33
CA SER A 352 12.64 -19.95 3.98
C SER A 352 12.01 -21.35 3.91
N GLU A 353 12.38 -22.27 4.81
CA GLU A 353 12.06 -23.70 4.72
C GLU A 353 11.29 -24.23 5.93
N ARG A 354 11.46 -23.60 7.10
CA ARG A 354 10.91 -24.10 8.37
C ARG A 354 10.25 -23.01 9.20
N GLN A 355 9.43 -23.48 10.12
CA GLN A 355 8.90 -22.74 11.25
C GLN A 355 9.64 -23.20 12.50
N TRP A 356 10.47 -22.33 13.05
CA TRP A 356 11.22 -22.61 14.26
C TRP A 356 10.55 -22.00 15.50
N PHE A 357 10.63 -22.67 16.65
CA PHE A 357 9.92 -22.27 17.86
C PHE A 357 10.88 -21.58 18.85
N LYS A 358 10.84 -20.26 18.92
CA LYS A 358 11.58 -19.47 19.89
C LYS A 358 11.15 -19.75 21.32
N SER A 359 9.86 -20.00 21.54
CA SER A 359 9.31 -20.45 22.80
C SER A 359 8.15 -21.40 22.56
N LYS A 360 8.03 -22.43 23.41
CA LYS A 360 7.03 -23.49 23.25
C LYS A 360 6.52 -24.00 24.57
N VAL A 361 5.23 -24.29 24.64
CA VAL A 361 4.57 -24.96 25.75
C VAL A 361 3.55 -25.95 25.22
N GLY A 362 3.67 -27.22 25.64
CA GLY A 362 2.74 -28.30 25.26
C GLY A 362 3.15 -29.12 24.05
N VAL A 363 4.38 -28.93 23.53
CA VAL A 363 5.00 -29.73 22.47
C VAL A 363 6.48 -29.96 22.76
N ASP A 364 7.02 -31.09 22.29
CA ASP A 364 8.44 -31.44 22.47
C ASP A 364 9.31 -31.04 21.27
N ILE A 365 8.73 -30.99 20.05
CA ILE A 365 9.44 -30.58 18.84
C ILE A 365 9.86 -29.11 18.90
N CYS A 366 10.93 -28.77 18.17
CA CYS A 366 11.47 -27.40 18.11
C CYS A 366 11.13 -26.67 16.82
N GLU A 367 10.70 -27.41 15.79
CA GLU A 367 10.42 -26.85 14.46
C GLU A 367 9.45 -27.74 13.66
N THR A 368 8.90 -27.19 12.59
CA THR A 368 8.13 -27.92 11.58
C THR A 368 8.49 -27.40 10.19
N ALA A 369 8.22 -28.18 9.13
CA ALA A 369 8.35 -27.68 7.77
C ALA A 369 7.41 -26.48 7.55
N ARG A 370 7.89 -25.49 6.84
CA ARG A 370 7.15 -24.24 6.57
C ARG A 370 5.83 -24.50 5.84
N ASP A 371 5.84 -25.42 4.88
CA ASP A 371 4.66 -25.76 4.06
C ASP A 371 3.48 -26.31 4.90
N HIS A 372 3.78 -26.91 6.05
CA HIS A 372 2.76 -27.42 6.97
C HIS A 372 2.31 -26.39 8.00
N ALA A 373 3.01 -25.26 8.11
CA ALA A 373 2.82 -24.28 9.16
C ALA A 373 1.58 -23.40 8.96
N PHE A 374 0.66 -23.41 9.89
CA PHE A 374 -0.45 -22.46 9.97
C PHE A 374 0.05 -21.00 10.08
N CYS A 375 1.19 -20.80 10.73
CA CYS A 375 1.81 -19.49 10.87
C CYS A 375 2.24 -18.87 9.53
N ASN A 376 2.46 -19.66 8.49
CA ASN A 376 2.71 -19.17 7.15
C ASN A 376 1.54 -18.33 6.60
N TYR A 377 0.30 -18.71 6.96
CA TYR A 377 -0.90 -17.91 6.67
C TYR A 377 -1.04 -16.72 7.62
N THR A 378 -0.62 -16.87 8.87
CA THR A 378 -0.71 -15.81 9.87
C THR A 378 0.17 -14.61 9.51
N ILE A 379 1.41 -14.82 9.06
CA ILE A 379 2.31 -13.71 8.69
C ILE A 379 1.84 -12.93 7.45
N GLU A 380 0.90 -13.45 6.70
CA GLU A 380 0.27 -12.74 5.58
C GLU A 380 -0.87 -11.81 6.04
N GLN A 381 -1.35 -11.97 7.28
CA GLN A 381 -2.45 -11.17 7.85
C GLN A 381 -1.94 -9.97 8.65
N GLU A 382 -2.79 -8.94 8.78
CA GLU A 382 -2.55 -7.80 9.68
C GLU A 382 -3.14 -8.02 11.07
N LYS A 383 -4.15 -8.90 11.14
CA LYS A 383 -4.89 -9.26 12.34
C LYS A 383 -4.71 -10.73 12.66
N SER A 384 -5.38 -11.19 13.68
CA SER A 384 -5.40 -12.61 14.03
C SER A 384 -5.92 -13.48 12.88
N PHE A 385 -5.22 -14.59 12.65
CA PHE A 385 -5.67 -15.68 11.79
C PHE A 385 -6.24 -16.79 12.65
N ILE A 386 -7.53 -17.10 12.47
CA ILE A 386 -8.28 -18.01 13.34
C ILE A 386 -8.91 -19.12 12.51
N ILE A 387 -8.68 -20.35 12.92
CA ILE A 387 -9.29 -21.57 12.39
C ILE A 387 -10.00 -22.26 13.54
N ASN A 388 -11.32 -22.32 13.50
CA ASN A 388 -12.14 -22.89 14.56
C ASN A 388 -12.13 -24.44 14.56
N ASP A 389 -12.08 -25.03 13.37
CA ASP A 389 -11.88 -26.47 13.16
C ASP A 389 -11.13 -26.71 11.85
N ALA A 390 -9.87 -27.09 11.97
CA ALA A 390 -8.98 -27.34 10.82
C ALA A 390 -9.36 -28.59 10.02
N ALA A 391 -10.11 -29.54 10.61
CA ALA A 391 -10.50 -30.74 9.90
C ALA A 391 -11.57 -30.51 8.83
N ILE A 392 -12.35 -29.44 8.96
CA ILE A 392 -13.39 -29.06 7.98
C ILE A 392 -12.99 -27.85 7.14
N ASP A 393 -11.85 -27.24 7.42
CA ASP A 393 -11.35 -26.11 6.60
C ASP A 393 -10.64 -26.67 5.36
N PRO A 394 -11.09 -26.31 4.14
CA PRO A 394 -10.52 -26.85 2.90
C PRO A 394 -9.02 -26.59 2.72
N ARG A 395 -8.46 -25.60 3.43
CA ARG A 395 -7.03 -25.26 3.35
C ARG A 395 -6.14 -26.17 4.19
N PHE A 396 -6.72 -26.86 5.17
CA PHE A 396 -5.97 -27.60 6.18
C PHE A 396 -6.44 -29.04 6.40
N SER A 397 -7.56 -29.46 5.83
CA SER A 397 -8.16 -30.77 6.06
C SER A 397 -7.23 -31.94 5.75
N ASP A 398 -6.30 -31.77 4.82
CA ASP A 398 -5.27 -32.74 4.41
C ASP A 398 -3.88 -32.45 4.99
N ASN A 399 -3.73 -31.38 5.80
CA ASN A 399 -2.47 -30.99 6.39
C ASN A 399 -1.96 -32.10 7.36
N PRO A 400 -0.68 -32.49 7.27
CA PRO A 400 -0.11 -33.52 8.15
C PRO A 400 -0.31 -33.27 9.64
N LEU A 401 -0.31 -32.03 10.11
CA LEU A 401 -0.52 -31.66 11.52
C LEU A 401 -2.00 -31.75 11.95
N VAL A 402 -2.92 -31.87 11.01
CA VAL A 402 -4.36 -32.09 11.22
C VAL A 402 -4.72 -33.57 11.17
N VAL A 403 -4.14 -34.29 10.20
CA VAL A 403 -4.39 -35.72 9.96
C VAL A 403 -3.64 -36.59 10.96
N ASN A 404 -2.43 -36.18 11.34
CA ASN A 404 -1.58 -36.89 12.30
C ASN A 404 -1.39 -36.06 13.57
N ALA A 405 -0.66 -36.63 14.55
CA ALA A 405 -0.32 -35.89 15.77
C ALA A 405 0.38 -34.55 15.45
N PRO A 406 -0.03 -33.45 16.08
CA PRO A 406 -0.87 -33.33 17.27
C PRO A 406 -2.40 -33.27 17.01
N TYR A 407 -2.89 -33.62 15.81
CA TYR A 407 -4.33 -33.62 15.45
C TYR A 407 -4.98 -32.25 15.63
N ILE A 408 -4.37 -31.20 15.09
CA ILE A 408 -4.83 -29.82 15.24
C ILE A 408 -6.28 -29.70 14.75
N ARG A 409 -7.13 -29.10 15.60
CA ARG A 409 -8.49 -28.69 15.25
C ARG A 409 -8.66 -27.20 15.34
N PHE A 410 -8.16 -26.60 16.39
CA PHE A 410 -8.19 -25.15 16.59
C PHE A 410 -6.80 -24.55 16.42
N TYR A 411 -6.75 -23.41 15.73
CA TYR A 411 -5.58 -22.58 15.62
C TYR A 411 -5.99 -21.10 15.73
N ALA A 412 -5.29 -20.33 16.53
CA ALA A 412 -5.37 -18.87 16.50
C ALA A 412 -3.95 -18.30 16.57
N GLY A 413 -3.56 -17.53 15.58
CA GLY A 413 -2.27 -16.88 15.52
C GLY A 413 -2.40 -15.37 15.33
N PHE A 414 -1.53 -14.60 15.99
CA PHE A 414 -1.36 -13.18 15.73
C PHE A 414 0.08 -12.92 15.29
N PRO A 415 0.29 -12.24 14.13
CA PRO A 415 1.64 -11.98 13.64
C PRO A 415 2.34 -10.97 14.52
N PHE A 416 3.64 -11.09 14.69
CA PHE A 416 4.49 -10.09 15.30
C PHE A 416 5.59 -9.63 14.34
N ARG A 417 6.10 -8.42 14.56
CA ARG A 417 6.96 -7.71 13.62
C ARG A 417 8.37 -7.51 14.16
N ALA A 418 9.31 -7.36 13.21
CA ALA A 418 10.60 -6.77 13.49
C ALA A 418 10.45 -5.27 13.80
N PRO A 419 11.42 -4.62 14.46
CA PRO A 419 11.46 -3.16 14.60
C PRO A 419 11.40 -2.41 13.26
N SER A 420 11.84 -3.03 12.17
CA SER A 420 11.76 -2.52 10.79
C SER A 420 10.39 -2.72 10.13
N GLY A 421 9.46 -3.44 10.78
CA GLY A 421 8.07 -3.59 10.37
C GLY A 421 7.70 -4.91 9.70
N GLU A 422 8.65 -5.75 9.30
CA GLU A 422 8.40 -7.03 8.65
C GLU A 422 7.83 -8.06 9.63
N ARG A 423 6.86 -8.85 9.18
CA ARG A 423 6.23 -9.90 9.99
C ARG A 423 7.11 -11.15 10.04
N LEU A 424 7.74 -11.39 11.19
CA LEU A 424 8.74 -12.44 11.35
C LEU A 424 8.14 -13.81 11.66
N GLY A 425 7.01 -13.81 12.36
CA GLY A 425 6.41 -15.01 12.90
C GLY A 425 5.07 -14.74 13.57
N ALA A 426 4.65 -15.65 14.44
CA ALA A 426 3.38 -15.55 15.14
C ALA A 426 3.44 -16.05 16.58
N LEU A 427 2.68 -15.38 17.47
CA LEU A 427 2.23 -15.98 18.71
C LEU A 427 0.98 -16.80 18.40
N CYS A 428 1.01 -18.11 18.61
CA CYS A 428 -0.08 -18.99 18.26
C CYS A 428 -0.55 -19.89 19.41
N LEU A 429 -1.86 -20.15 19.36
CA LEU A 429 -2.62 -20.99 20.28
C LEU A 429 -3.16 -22.16 19.47
N ILE A 430 -3.00 -23.38 19.98
CA ILE A 430 -3.38 -24.60 19.27
C ILE A 430 -4.11 -25.55 20.22
N ASP A 431 -5.18 -26.20 19.71
CA ASP A 431 -5.89 -27.26 20.41
C ASP A 431 -6.24 -28.41 19.45
N SER A 432 -6.30 -29.61 19.99
CA SER A 432 -6.83 -30.80 19.30
C SER A 432 -8.37 -30.90 19.33
N LYS A 433 -9.05 -29.90 19.87
CA LYS A 433 -10.51 -29.76 19.88
C LYS A 433 -10.91 -28.47 19.16
N PRO A 434 -12.03 -28.46 18.41
CA PRO A 434 -12.57 -27.24 17.84
C PRO A 434 -12.87 -26.20 18.94
N ARG A 435 -12.58 -24.92 18.65
CA ARG A 435 -12.84 -23.80 19.56
C ARG A 435 -13.31 -22.57 18.81
N TYR A 436 -13.94 -21.65 19.54
CA TYR A 436 -14.27 -20.30 19.11
C TYR A 436 -13.64 -19.31 20.08
N ILE A 437 -13.06 -18.25 19.57
CA ILE A 437 -12.56 -17.14 20.37
C ILE A 437 -13.35 -15.88 20.08
N SER A 438 -13.59 -15.09 21.12
CA SER A 438 -14.30 -13.83 21.02
C SER A 438 -13.40 -12.72 20.43
N GLU A 439 -14.00 -11.60 20.03
CA GLU A 439 -13.21 -10.41 19.65
C GLU A 439 -12.34 -9.91 20.81
N LYS A 440 -12.81 -10.04 22.06
CA LYS A 440 -12.04 -9.70 23.24
C LYS A 440 -10.79 -10.57 23.36
N ASP A 441 -10.92 -11.87 23.13
CA ASP A 441 -9.81 -12.81 23.17
C ASP A 441 -8.82 -12.53 22.01
N SER A 442 -9.33 -12.19 20.83
CA SER A 442 -8.50 -11.80 19.70
C SER A 442 -7.67 -10.53 20.00
N ARG A 443 -8.26 -9.53 20.67
CA ARG A 443 -7.53 -8.34 21.14
C ARG A 443 -6.46 -8.70 22.18
N LEU A 444 -6.79 -9.57 23.10
CA LEU A 444 -5.85 -10.02 24.12
C LEU A 444 -4.66 -10.79 23.51
N LEU A 445 -4.92 -11.61 22.47
CA LEU A 445 -3.85 -12.28 21.72
C LEU A 445 -2.95 -11.27 21.01
N ALA A 446 -3.53 -10.19 20.46
CA ALA A 446 -2.78 -9.10 19.87
C ALA A 446 -1.86 -8.41 20.88
N GLU A 447 -2.37 -8.09 22.08
CA GLU A 447 -1.56 -7.47 23.14
C GLU A 447 -0.37 -8.36 23.55
N LEU A 448 -0.58 -9.67 23.67
CA LEU A 448 0.51 -10.60 23.96
C LEU A 448 1.54 -10.69 22.81
N ALA A 449 1.10 -10.56 21.56
CA ALA A 449 2.01 -10.52 20.41
C ALA A 449 2.83 -9.22 20.38
N LEU A 450 2.24 -8.08 20.77
CA LEU A 450 2.98 -6.82 20.94
C LEU A 450 4.08 -6.94 22.01
N MET A 451 3.83 -7.68 23.10
CA MET A 451 4.88 -7.97 24.09
C MET A 451 6.05 -8.76 23.48
N VAL A 452 5.78 -9.65 22.51
CA VAL A 452 6.86 -10.36 21.77
C VAL A 452 7.66 -9.37 20.92
N GLU A 453 7.00 -8.43 20.25
CA GLU A 453 7.68 -7.37 19.47
C GLU A 453 8.60 -6.52 20.37
N GLU A 454 8.11 -6.10 21.54
CA GLU A 454 8.89 -5.33 22.52
C GLU A 454 10.13 -6.10 23.01
N GLU A 455 10.00 -7.40 23.28
CA GLU A 455 11.14 -8.23 23.68
C GLU A 455 12.16 -8.40 22.56
N ILE A 456 11.73 -8.48 21.30
CA ILE A 456 12.61 -8.52 20.11
C ILE A 456 13.33 -7.18 19.95
N ALA A 457 12.62 -6.06 20.00
CA ALA A 457 13.18 -4.72 19.86
C ALA A 457 14.19 -4.41 20.97
N THR A 458 13.89 -4.79 22.22
CA THR A 458 14.78 -4.62 23.35
C THR A 458 16.08 -5.39 23.17
N ASN A 459 16.04 -6.59 22.59
CA ASN A 459 17.26 -7.38 22.33
C ASN A 459 18.18 -6.69 21.34
N GLN A 460 17.63 -6.15 20.26
CA GLN A 460 18.41 -5.43 19.25
C GLN A 460 19.12 -4.21 19.88
N LEU A 461 18.39 -3.39 20.62
CA LEU A 461 18.94 -2.20 21.30
C LEU A 461 20.04 -2.55 22.34
N LEU A 462 19.95 -3.70 23.00
CA LEU A 462 20.94 -4.15 23.98
C LEU A 462 22.19 -4.76 23.36
N CYS A 463 22.11 -5.27 22.14
CA CYS A 463 23.20 -5.98 21.46
C CYS A 463 23.95 -5.14 20.42
N GLU A 464 23.38 -4.03 19.99
CA GLU A 464 23.97 -3.14 18.98
C GLU A 464 24.43 -1.81 19.60
N ASP A 465 25.47 -1.24 19.02
CA ASP A 465 25.91 0.14 19.32
C ASP A 465 25.09 1.10 18.47
N HIS A 466 24.38 2.01 19.12
CA HIS A 466 23.40 2.89 18.48
C HIS A 466 24.00 3.93 17.50
N LEU A 467 25.34 4.13 17.53
CA LEU A 467 26.02 5.05 16.62
C LEU A 467 26.55 4.35 15.37
N THR A 468 26.99 3.11 15.52
CA THR A 468 27.66 2.37 14.45
C THR A 468 26.82 1.26 13.84
N GLY A 469 25.75 0.82 14.52
CA GLY A 469 24.95 -0.35 14.11
C GLY A 469 25.69 -1.69 14.23
N LEU A 470 26.88 -1.70 14.81
CA LEU A 470 27.68 -2.91 15.04
C LEU A 470 27.32 -3.55 16.39
N LEU A 471 27.58 -4.86 16.52
CA LEU A 471 27.46 -5.53 17.81
C LEU A 471 28.30 -4.83 18.86
N ASN A 472 27.69 -4.43 19.97
CA ASN A 472 28.40 -3.99 21.13
C ASN A 472 29.02 -5.19 21.88
N ARG A 473 29.82 -4.95 22.92
CA ARG A 473 30.48 -6.02 23.71
C ARG A 473 29.45 -7.07 24.18
N ARG A 474 28.30 -6.65 24.61
CA ARG A 474 27.23 -7.54 25.13
C ARG A 474 26.62 -8.39 23.99
N GLY A 475 26.40 -7.79 22.82
CA GLY A 475 25.96 -8.49 21.62
C GLY A 475 27.01 -9.52 21.17
N PHE A 476 28.29 -9.15 21.17
CA PHE A 476 29.35 -10.08 20.84
C PHE A 476 29.42 -11.27 21.82
N GLU A 477 29.37 -11.04 23.13
CA GLU A 477 29.34 -12.09 24.14
C GLU A 477 28.08 -12.96 24.04
N TYR A 478 26.95 -12.38 23.69
CA TYR A 478 25.68 -13.11 23.52
C TYR A 478 25.72 -14.07 22.32
N PHE A 479 26.28 -13.66 21.21
CA PHE A 479 26.34 -14.46 19.98
C PHE A 479 27.53 -15.43 19.92
N THR A 480 28.59 -15.21 20.69
CA THR A 480 29.75 -16.14 20.76
C THR A 480 29.58 -17.25 21.78
N ASN A 481 28.67 -17.11 22.74
CA ASN A 481 28.39 -18.13 23.75
C ASN A 481 27.26 -19.13 23.34
N VAL A 482 27.08 -19.39 22.04
CA VAL A 482 26.19 -20.44 21.57
C VAL A 482 26.84 -21.78 21.89
N PRO A 483 26.22 -22.69 22.68
CA PRO A 483 26.75 -24.04 22.87
C PRO A 483 26.83 -24.77 21.53
N GLU A 484 27.95 -25.44 21.25
CA GLU A 484 28.05 -26.33 20.11
C GLU A 484 26.90 -27.38 20.19
N PRO A 485 26.24 -27.69 19.07
CA PRO A 485 25.23 -28.72 19.06
C PRO A 485 25.87 -30.05 19.48
N GLU A 486 25.35 -30.68 20.53
CA GLU A 486 25.74 -32.05 20.90
C GLU A 486 25.50 -32.95 19.70
N LEU A 487 26.60 -33.57 19.20
CA LEU A 487 26.62 -34.53 18.09
C LEU A 487 25.82 -35.79 18.36
#